data_4f56815452dd4c784b11021aed0c893b
#
_entry.id   4f56815452dd4c784b11021aed0c893b
#
_cell.length_a   1.000
_cell.length_b   1.000
_cell.length_c   1.000
_cell.angle_alpha   90.00
_cell.angle_beta   90.00
_cell.angle_gamma   90.00
#
_symmetry.space_group_name_H-M   'P 1'
#
loop_
_entity.id
_entity.type
_entity.pdbx_description
1 polymer ?
#
loop_
_entity_poly.entity_id
_entity_poly.type
_entity_poly.pdbx_seq_one_letter_code
_entity_poly.pdbx_strand_id
1 'polypeptide(L)'
;FEDTVKEFNCQEVGYLSCANFEKNVYILKYNGTKITFFMAGVGSPLLAGNIEELSHQGVKKFIIFGNCGVLDNNIPDCSIIIPTKGFRDEGTSYHYVEPSDTIDMNPKYQEEFINILKENSYDYTKGYTWTTDAFYRETREKIKYFKEHGAICVEMEGTAIAAICKRLSLDYF
;
A
#
# COMPACT_ATOMS: atom_id res chain seq x y z
N PHE A 1 12.79 -8.88 1.30
CA PHE A 1 12.95 -8.58 -0.11
C PHE A 1 14.19 -9.27 -0.70
N GLU A 2 15.39 -8.95 -0.23
CA GLU A 2 16.63 -9.55 -0.73
C GLU A 2 16.68 -11.07 -0.54
N ASP A 3 16.14 -11.56 0.56
CA ASP A 3 16.07 -13.01 0.81
C ASP A 3 15.14 -13.68 -0.21
N THR A 4 14.00 -13.07 -0.51
CA THR A 4 13.09 -13.56 -1.55
C THR A 4 13.77 -13.59 -2.92
N VAL A 5 14.51 -12.54 -3.27
CA VAL A 5 15.26 -12.48 -4.55
C VAL A 5 16.24 -13.65 -4.65
N LYS A 6 16.97 -13.96 -3.58
CA LYS A 6 17.95 -15.06 -3.52
C LYS A 6 17.28 -16.44 -3.50
N GLU A 7 16.31 -16.63 -2.61
CA GLU A 7 15.63 -17.91 -2.38
C GLU A 7 14.94 -18.42 -3.65
N PHE A 8 14.24 -17.53 -4.37
CA PHE A 8 13.51 -17.87 -5.59
C PHE A 8 14.32 -17.63 -6.87
N ASN A 9 15.62 -17.30 -6.76
CA ASN A 9 16.49 -17.01 -7.90
C ASN A 9 15.81 -16.07 -8.91
N CYS A 10 15.31 -14.94 -8.43
CA CYS A 10 14.53 -14.00 -9.22
C CYS A 10 15.39 -13.35 -10.31
N GLN A 11 14.78 -13.17 -11.48
CA GLN A 11 15.45 -12.52 -12.61
C GLN A 11 15.25 -11.00 -12.53
N GLU A 12 16.34 -10.24 -12.54
CA GLU A 12 16.28 -8.80 -12.75
C GLU A 12 15.86 -8.50 -14.20
N VAL A 13 14.91 -7.57 -14.37
CA VAL A 13 14.33 -7.24 -15.68
C VAL A 13 14.36 -5.76 -15.99
N GLY A 14 14.81 -4.92 -15.09
CA GLY A 14 14.93 -3.49 -15.26
C GLY A 14 15.04 -2.78 -13.93
N TYR A 15 14.85 -1.47 -13.96
CA TYR A 15 14.87 -0.62 -12.76
C TYR A 15 13.86 0.51 -12.89
N LEU A 16 13.43 1.02 -11.74
CA LEU A 16 12.73 2.30 -11.60
C LEU A 16 13.72 3.33 -11.08
N SER A 17 13.78 4.47 -11.72
CA SER A 17 14.77 5.50 -11.41
C SER A 17 14.09 6.80 -10.91
N CYS A 18 14.68 7.41 -9.93
CA CYS A 18 14.36 8.78 -9.55
C CYS A 18 15.65 9.56 -9.28
N ALA A 19 15.54 10.84 -8.94
CA ALA A 19 16.67 11.81 -8.97
C ALA A 19 17.94 11.33 -8.26
N ASN A 20 17.86 10.52 -7.24
CA ASN A 20 18.98 10.14 -6.37
C ASN A 20 19.06 8.66 -6.00
N PHE A 21 18.21 7.80 -6.60
CA PHE A 21 18.33 6.35 -6.44
C PHE A 21 17.68 5.57 -7.59
N GLU A 22 18.08 4.32 -7.71
CA GLU A 22 17.47 3.32 -8.60
C GLU A 22 16.97 2.14 -7.76
N LYS A 23 15.88 1.52 -8.20
CA LYS A 23 15.30 0.33 -7.58
C LYS A 23 15.13 -0.74 -8.64
N ASN A 24 15.88 -1.83 -8.49
CA ASN A 24 15.78 -2.96 -9.39
C ASN A 24 14.39 -3.59 -9.35
N VAL A 25 13.92 -3.97 -10.53
CA VAL A 25 12.66 -4.68 -10.73
C VAL A 25 12.97 -6.14 -11.08
N TYR A 26 12.32 -7.07 -10.39
CA TYR A 26 12.54 -8.49 -10.52
C TYR A 26 11.29 -9.23 -10.97
N ILE A 27 11.49 -10.36 -11.63
CA ILE A 27 10.45 -11.35 -11.88
C ILE A 27 10.67 -12.58 -11.00
N LEU A 28 9.64 -12.88 -10.21
CA LEU A 28 9.45 -14.12 -9.48
C LEU A 28 8.59 -15.07 -10.34
N LYS A 29 8.99 -16.32 -10.47
CA LYS A 29 8.14 -17.39 -11.04
C LYS A 29 7.63 -18.26 -9.88
N TYR A 30 6.33 -18.24 -9.65
CA TYR A 30 5.72 -19.03 -8.59
C TYR A 30 4.48 -19.76 -9.12
N ASN A 31 4.45 -21.08 -8.97
CA ASN A 31 3.37 -21.95 -9.45
C ASN A 31 2.88 -21.64 -10.88
N GLY A 32 3.82 -21.43 -11.81
CA GLY A 32 3.53 -21.12 -13.21
C GLY A 32 3.15 -19.65 -13.48
N THR A 33 2.99 -18.84 -12.44
CA THR A 33 2.68 -17.41 -12.56
C THR A 33 3.96 -16.59 -12.50
N LYS A 34 4.03 -15.55 -13.34
CA LYS A 34 5.08 -14.53 -13.28
C LYS A 34 4.58 -13.35 -12.47
N ILE A 35 5.29 -12.99 -11.43
CA ILE A 35 5.02 -11.85 -10.57
C ILE A 35 6.20 -10.89 -10.69
N THR A 36 5.92 -9.67 -11.14
CA THR A 36 6.92 -8.60 -11.16
C THR A 36 6.86 -7.86 -9.83
N PHE A 37 7.99 -7.63 -9.21
CA PHE A 37 8.05 -6.94 -7.92
C PHE A 37 9.31 -6.09 -7.76
N PHE A 38 9.21 -5.09 -6.91
CA PHE A 38 10.31 -4.19 -6.56
C PHE A 38 10.14 -3.69 -5.12
N MET A 39 11.21 -3.20 -4.52
CA MET A 39 11.14 -2.52 -3.23
C MET A 39 10.71 -1.07 -3.44
N ALA A 40 9.47 -0.76 -3.15
CA ALA A 40 8.98 0.61 -3.20
C ALA A 40 9.72 1.51 -2.20
N GLY A 41 9.84 2.77 -2.52
CA GLY A 41 10.29 3.78 -1.55
C GLY A 41 9.14 4.21 -0.65
N VAL A 42 9.48 4.93 0.41
CA VAL A 42 8.52 5.47 1.38
C VAL A 42 7.88 6.76 0.86
N GLY A 43 6.59 6.88 1.05
CA GLY A 43 5.82 8.09 0.82
C GLY A 43 4.99 8.10 -0.47
N SER A 44 3.84 8.72 -0.35
CA SER A 44 2.82 8.83 -1.39
C SER A 44 3.33 9.32 -2.75
N PRO A 45 4.15 10.38 -2.87
CA PRO A 45 4.60 10.88 -4.18
C PRO A 45 5.45 9.88 -4.94
N LEU A 46 6.36 9.20 -4.24
CA LEU A 46 7.27 8.26 -4.87
C LEU A 46 6.54 7.02 -5.38
N LEU A 47 5.68 6.45 -4.55
CA LEU A 47 4.92 5.26 -4.95
C LEU A 47 3.91 5.58 -6.07
N ALA A 48 3.28 6.75 -6.04
CA ALA A 48 2.42 7.20 -7.13
C ALA A 48 3.18 7.28 -8.47
N GLY A 49 4.37 7.87 -8.49
CA GLY A 49 5.22 7.91 -9.68
C GLY A 49 5.57 6.51 -10.19
N ASN A 50 5.94 5.59 -9.31
CA ASN A 50 6.25 4.21 -9.68
C ASN A 50 5.03 3.49 -10.28
N ILE A 51 3.83 3.67 -9.72
CA ILE A 51 2.59 3.08 -10.26
C ILE A 51 2.29 3.65 -11.65
N GLU A 52 2.44 4.97 -11.86
CA GLU A 52 2.25 5.57 -13.18
C GLU A 52 3.23 5.00 -14.21
N GLU A 53 4.51 4.99 -13.90
CA GLU A 53 5.54 4.46 -14.80
C GLU A 53 5.25 3.00 -15.19
N LEU A 54 4.99 2.13 -14.21
CA LEU A 54 4.66 0.74 -14.45
C LEU A 54 3.34 0.56 -15.22
N SER A 55 2.35 1.40 -14.97
CA SER A 55 1.08 1.36 -15.69
C SER A 55 1.23 1.69 -17.17
N HIS A 56 2.12 2.63 -17.50
CA HIS A 56 2.47 2.96 -18.90
C HIS A 56 3.24 1.80 -19.58
N GLN A 57 3.98 1.02 -18.81
CA GLN A 57 4.62 -0.20 -19.30
C GLN A 57 3.67 -1.41 -19.41
N GLY A 58 2.39 -1.21 -19.10
CA GLY A 58 1.34 -2.21 -19.29
C GLY A 58 0.91 -2.97 -18.04
N VAL A 59 1.47 -2.68 -16.87
CA VAL A 59 1.01 -3.27 -15.60
C VAL A 59 -0.39 -2.78 -15.27
N LYS A 60 -1.33 -3.71 -14.99
CA LYS A 60 -2.74 -3.41 -14.73
C LYS A 60 -3.22 -3.82 -13.35
N LYS A 61 -2.44 -4.62 -12.64
CA LYS A 61 -2.77 -5.11 -11.30
C LYS A 61 -1.59 -4.90 -10.36
N PHE A 62 -1.87 -4.35 -9.19
CA PHE A 62 -0.88 -4.09 -8.18
C PHE A 62 -1.28 -4.76 -6.86
N ILE A 63 -0.34 -5.41 -6.21
CA ILE A 63 -0.46 -5.81 -4.81
C ILE A 63 0.57 -5.01 -4.04
N ILE A 64 0.10 -4.27 -3.05
CA ILE A 64 0.95 -3.43 -2.21
C ILE A 64 0.98 -4.03 -0.81
N PHE A 65 2.18 -4.28 -0.34
CA PHE A 65 2.41 -4.83 1.00
C PHE A 65 3.42 -3.96 1.73
N GLY A 66 3.09 -3.55 2.95
CA GLY A 66 3.92 -2.67 3.74
C GLY A 66 3.64 -2.77 5.23
N ASN A 67 4.32 -1.96 6.01
CA ASN A 67 4.13 -1.85 7.45
C ASN A 67 3.33 -0.58 7.78
N CYS A 68 2.67 -0.59 8.93
CA CYS A 68 1.96 0.57 9.47
C CYS A 68 2.18 0.69 10.97
N GLY A 69 2.06 1.89 11.50
CA GLY A 69 1.96 2.13 12.93
C GLY A 69 0.55 1.80 13.43
N VAL A 70 0.44 0.99 14.48
CA VAL A 70 -0.86 0.62 15.07
C VAL A 70 -1.33 1.71 16.02
N LEU A 71 -2.58 2.12 15.88
CA LEU A 71 -3.23 3.12 16.74
C LEU A 71 -4.14 2.50 17.81
N ASP A 72 -4.56 1.25 17.64
CA ASP A 72 -5.39 0.51 18.60
C ASP A 72 -4.55 -0.53 19.34
N ASN A 73 -4.41 -0.37 20.66
CA ASN A 73 -3.64 -1.27 21.53
C ASN A 73 -4.21 -2.69 21.63
N ASN A 74 -5.42 -2.93 21.14
CA ASN A 74 -6.01 -4.27 21.10
C ASN A 74 -5.57 -5.09 19.88
N ILE A 75 -4.89 -4.47 18.92
CA ILE A 75 -4.34 -5.15 17.75
C ILE A 75 -2.94 -5.66 18.11
N PRO A 76 -2.71 -6.98 18.12
CA PRO A 76 -1.40 -7.55 18.43
C PRO A 76 -0.33 -7.13 17.41
N ASP A 77 0.92 -7.11 17.86
CA ASP A 77 2.07 -6.91 16.98
C ASP A 77 2.08 -7.94 15.84
N CYS A 78 2.52 -7.52 14.67
CA CYS A 78 2.58 -8.34 13.46
C CYS A 78 1.21 -8.83 12.93
N SER A 79 0.11 -8.23 13.38
CA SER A 79 -1.22 -8.51 12.81
C SER A 79 -1.33 -8.03 11.36
N ILE A 80 -2.09 -8.76 10.54
CA ILE A 80 -2.43 -8.33 9.20
C ILE A 80 -3.58 -7.32 9.28
N ILE A 81 -3.34 -6.11 8.76
CA ILE A 81 -4.36 -5.06 8.68
C ILE A 81 -4.85 -4.93 7.23
N ILE A 82 -6.17 -4.96 7.08
CA ILE A 82 -6.85 -4.78 5.79
C ILE A 82 -7.57 -3.42 5.83
N PRO A 83 -7.02 -2.40 5.17
CA PRO A 83 -7.63 -1.09 5.16
C PRO A 83 -8.89 -1.09 4.28
N THR A 84 -9.99 -0.54 4.81
CA THR A 84 -11.26 -0.41 4.10
C THR A 84 -11.54 1.01 3.64
N LYS A 85 -10.95 1.99 4.32
CA LYS A 85 -11.03 3.42 4.04
C LYS A 85 -9.76 4.10 4.53
N GLY A 86 -9.34 5.18 3.88
CA GLY A 86 -8.18 5.97 4.31
C GLY A 86 -8.53 7.42 4.55
N PHE A 87 -8.00 8.00 5.65
CA PHE A 87 -7.97 9.45 5.86
C PHE A 87 -6.82 10.07 5.08
N ARG A 88 -7.11 11.10 4.31
CA ARG A 88 -6.18 11.76 3.37
C ARG A 88 -5.45 12.92 4.05
N ASP A 89 -4.44 12.62 4.87
CA ASP A 89 -3.55 13.63 5.50
C ASP A 89 -2.20 13.70 4.76
N GLU A 90 -2.25 13.57 3.43
CA GLU A 90 -1.15 13.65 2.48
C GLU A 90 -1.54 14.52 1.28
N GLY A 91 -0.58 14.95 0.46
CA GLY A 91 -0.84 15.86 -0.65
C GLY A 91 -1.10 15.18 -1.99
N THR A 92 -0.58 13.98 -2.21
CA THR A 92 -0.50 13.35 -3.53
C THR A 92 -1.87 12.97 -4.08
N SER A 93 -2.74 12.37 -3.27
CA SER A 93 -4.06 11.90 -3.71
C SER A 93 -4.95 13.00 -4.28
N TYR A 94 -4.76 14.26 -3.86
CA TYR A 94 -5.51 15.41 -4.34
C TYR A 94 -5.18 15.80 -5.79
N HIS A 95 -4.07 15.30 -6.35
CA HIS A 95 -3.74 15.46 -7.77
C HIS A 95 -4.47 14.47 -8.67
N TYR A 96 -5.04 13.41 -8.11
CA TYR A 96 -5.64 12.30 -8.87
C TYR A 96 -7.16 12.24 -8.79
N VAL A 97 -7.74 12.61 -7.66
CA VAL A 97 -9.20 12.59 -7.44
C VAL A 97 -9.66 13.85 -6.70
N GLU A 98 -10.96 14.14 -6.82
CA GLU A 98 -11.57 15.29 -6.15
C GLU A 98 -11.26 15.34 -4.65
N PRO A 99 -11.14 16.54 -4.07
CA PRO A 99 -10.90 16.72 -2.65
C PRO A 99 -11.99 16.07 -1.78
N SER A 100 -11.55 15.35 -0.77
CA SER A 100 -12.39 14.79 0.29
C SER A 100 -11.52 14.40 1.48
N ASP A 101 -12.07 14.30 2.67
CA ASP A 101 -11.31 13.93 3.86
C ASP A 101 -10.89 12.46 3.86
N THR A 102 -11.63 11.63 3.14
CA THR A 102 -11.40 10.18 3.09
C THR A 102 -11.54 9.63 1.68
N ILE A 103 -10.97 8.46 1.45
CA ILE A 103 -11.15 7.68 0.23
C ILE A 103 -11.42 6.21 0.59
N ASP A 104 -12.37 5.56 -0.10
CA ASP A 104 -12.61 4.13 0.07
C ASP A 104 -11.51 3.32 -0.61
N MET A 105 -11.03 2.28 0.08
CA MET A 105 -10.11 1.30 -0.50
C MET A 105 -10.86 0.33 -1.41
N ASN A 106 -10.14 -0.27 -2.37
CA ASN A 106 -10.77 -1.18 -3.33
C ASN A 106 -11.32 -2.44 -2.64
N PRO A 107 -12.65 -2.66 -2.62
CA PRO A 107 -13.24 -3.82 -1.96
C PRO A 107 -13.09 -5.12 -2.76
N LYS A 108 -12.75 -5.02 -4.04
CA LYS A 108 -12.80 -6.15 -5.00
C LYS A 108 -12.03 -7.38 -4.54
N TYR A 109 -10.84 -7.19 -3.97
CA TYR A 109 -9.97 -8.28 -3.55
C TYR A 109 -9.95 -8.51 -2.04
N GLN A 110 -10.62 -7.67 -1.26
CA GLN A 110 -10.63 -7.80 0.20
C GLN A 110 -11.25 -9.13 0.66
N GLU A 111 -12.39 -9.51 0.12
CA GLU A 111 -13.07 -10.75 0.51
C GLU A 111 -12.27 -11.98 0.09
N GLU A 112 -11.69 -11.96 -1.13
CA GLU A 112 -10.85 -13.05 -1.61
C GLU A 112 -9.63 -13.24 -0.70
N PHE A 113 -8.94 -12.16 -0.37
CA PHE A 113 -7.79 -12.21 0.53
C PHE A 113 -8.16 -12.66 1.94
N ILE A 114 -9.30 -12.19 2.48
CA ILE A 114 -9.82 -12.62 3.78
C ILE A 114 -10.09 -14.13 3.79
N ASN A 115 -10.63 -14.69 2.73
CA ASN A 115 -10.85 -16.12 2.63
C ASN A 115 -9.52 -16.89 2.64
N ILE A 116 -8.52 -16.41 1.90
CA ILE A 116 -7.17 -16.99 1.93
C ILE A 116 -6.57 -16.96 3.34
N LEU A 117 -6.70 -15.84 4.06
CA LEU A 117 -6.22 -15.72 5.43
C LEU A 117 -6.90 -16.74 6.36
N LYS A 118 -8.23 -16.87 6.27
CA LYS A 118 -9.00 -17.84 7.06
C LYS A 118 -8.61 -19.28 6.76
N GLU A 119 -8.47 -19.64 5.49
CA GLU A 119 -8.04 -20.97 5.06
C GLU A 119 -6.66 -21.35 5.58
N ASN A 120 -5.79 -20.34 5.77
CA ASN A 120 -4.44 -20.52 6.30
C ASN A 120 -4.30 -20.20 7.78
N SER A 121 -5.41 -19.97 8.49
CA SER A 121 -5.45 -19.69 9.93
C SER A 121 -4.65 -18.45 10.34
N TYR A 122 -4.64 -17.41 9.50
CA TYR A 122 -4.07 -16.11 9.83
C TYR A 122 -5.13 -15.17 10.39
N ASP A 123 -4.82 -14.56 11.52
CA ASP A 123 -5.63 -13.48 12.08
C ASP A 123 -5.46 -12.20 11.28
N TYR A 124 -6.52 -11.41 11.18
CA TYR A 124 -6.52 -10.12 10.52
C TYR A 124 -7.47 -9.14 11.20
N THR A 125 -7.22 -7.85 11.01
CA THR A 125 -8.09 -6.78 11.47
C THR A 125 -8.47 -5.88 10.28
N LYS A 126 -9.76 -5.53 10.18
CA LYS A 126 -10.26 -4.56 9.19
C LYS A 126 -10.50 -3.22 9.86
N GLY A 127 -10.13 -2.13 9.18
CA GLY A 127 -10.42 -0.81 9.72
C GLY A 127 -9.96 0.31 8.78
N TYR A 128 -10.00 1.54 9.29
CA TYR A 128 -9.55 2.69 8.55
C TYR A 128 -8.05 2.90 8.77
N THR A 129 -7.35 3.32 7.72
CA THR A 129 -5.97 3.80 7.82
C THR A 129 -5.95 5.32 7.85
N TRP A 130 -4.91 5.88 8.39
CA TRP A 130 -4.55 7.29 8.26
C TRP A 130 -3.27 7.37 7.44
N THR A 131 -3.35 7.95 6.24
CA THR A 131 -2.17 8.19 5.39
C THR A 131 -1.63 9.59 5.62
N THR A 132 -0.35 9.68 6.00
CA THR A 132 0.32 10.97 6.27
C THR A 132 1.64 11.10 5.51
N ASP A 133 1.96 12.31 5.03
CA ASP A 133 3.28 12.62 4.44
C ASP A 133 4.34 12.96 5.50
N ALA A 134 3.96 13.09 6.77
CA ALA A 134 4.80 13.71 7.77
C ALA A 134 4.78 12.96 9.12
N PHE A 135 5.44 11.81 9.17
CA PHE A 135 5.46 10.93 10.35
C PHE A 135 5.95 11.62 11.65
N TYR A 136 6.83 12.61 11.59
CA TYR A 136 7.18 13.41 12.77
C TYR A 136 6.10 14.43 13.18
N ARG A 137 5.01 14.51 12.43
CA ARG A 137 3.84 15.36 12.75
C ARG A 137 2.63 14.56 13.20
N GLU A 138 2.80 13.30 13.54
CA GLU A 138 1.82 12.47 14.22
C GLU A 138 1.67 12.92 15.68
N THR A 139 1.13 14.12 15.88
CA THR A 139 0.96 14.70 17.22
C THR A 139 -0.11 13.95 18.00
N ARG A 140 -0.09 14.11 19.34
CA ARG A 140 -1.09 13.47 20.22
C ARG A 140 -2.52 13.85 19.84
N GLU A 141 -2.74 15.11 19.43
CA GLU A 141 -4.03 15.61 18.99
C GLU A 141 -4.49 14.94 17.69
N LYS A 142 -3.61 14.82 16.69
CA LYS A 142 -3.90 14.10 15.44
C LYS A 142 -4.19 12.62 15.70
N ILE A 143 -3.37 11.94 16.47
CA ILE A 143 -3.58 10.54 16.84
C ILE A 143 -4.96 10.37 17.50
N LYS A 144 -5.29 11.23 18.47
CA LYS A 144 -6.59 11.21 19.15
C LYS A 144 -7.73 11.41 18.15
N TYR A 145 -7.61 12.43 17.30
CA TYR A 145 -8.62 12.77 16.30
C TYR A 145 -8.89 11.57 15.36
N PHE A 146 -7.85 11.01 14.74
CA PHE A 146 -8.04 9.93 13.78
C PHE A 146 -8.54 8.64 14.44
N LYS A 147 -8.09 8.32 15.67
CA LYS A 147 -8.65 7.21 16.45
C LYS A 147 -10.13 7.37 16.72
N GLU A 148 -10.56 8.53 17.16
CA GLU A 148 -11.97 8.85 17.44
C GLU A 148 -12.85 8.76 16.17
N HIS A 149 -12.23 8.92 14.98
CA HIS A 149 -12.89 8.77 13.68
C HIS A 149 -12.73 7.39 13.04
N GLY A 150 -12.14 6.44 13.76
CA GLY A 150 -12.10 5.03 13.35
C GLY A 150 -10.80 4.55 12.70
N ALA A 151 -9.73 5.38 12.68
CA ALA A 151 -8.43 4.91 12.23
C ALA A 151 -7.83 3.93 13.25
N ILE A 152 -7.38 2.78 12.75
CA ILE A 152 -6.73 1.73 13.53
C ILE A 152 -5.22 1.68 13.28
N CYS A 153 -4.75 2.28 12.20
CA CYS A 153 -3.34 2.34 11.83
C CYS A 153 -3.01 3.63 11.10
N VAL A 154 -1.72 3.93 10.99
CA VAL A 154 -1.14 5.03 10.22
C VAL A 154 -0.04 4.50 9.31
N GLU A 155 0.00 4.99 8.09
CA GLU A 155 1.00 4.67 7.06
C GLU A 155 1.18 5.89 6.12
N MET A 156 1.92 5.75 5.03
CA MET A 156 2.33 6.89 4.22
C MET A 156 1.92 6.82 2.73
N GLU A 157 1.14 5.81 2.30
CA GLU A 157 0.88 5.56 0.87
C GLU A 157 -0.57 5.23 0.51
N GLY A 158 -1.35 4.65 1.40
CA GLY A 158 -2.63 3.99 1.10
C GLY A 158 -3.63 4.85 0.35
N THR A 159 -3.84 6.10 0.75
CA THR A 159 -4.80 6.99 0.07
C THR A 159 -4.34 7.45 -1.31
N ALA A 160 -3.03 7.62 -1.50
CA ALA A 160 -2.47 7.93 -2.81
C ALA A 160 -2.59 6.75 -3.78
N ILE A 161 -2.34 5.52 -3.30
CA ILE A 161 -2.56 4.29 -4.08
C ILE A 161 -4.02 4.19 -4.54
N ALA A 162 -4.96 4.37 -3.62
CA ALA A 162 -6.38 4.34 -3.94
C ALA A 162 -6.76 5.39 -4.99
N ALA A 163 -6.26 6.61 -4.85
CA ALA A 163 -6.55 7.72 -5.74
C ALA A 163 -5.98 7.51 -7.15
N ILE A 164 -4.70 7.15 -7.28
CA ILE A 164 -4.08 6.93 -8.58
C ILE A 164 -4.66 5.72 -9.30
N CYS A 165 -4.88 4.61 -8.60
CA CYS A 165 -5.46 3.42 -9.21
C CYS A 165 -6.89 3.68 -9.69
N LYS A 166 -7.69 4.44 -8.93
CA LYS A 166 -9.01 4.91 -9.35
C LYS A 166 -8.92 5.78 -10.61
N ARG A 167 -7.99 6.74 -10.64
CA ARG A 167 -7.79 7.65 -11.79
C ARG A 167 -7.38 6.93 -13.06
N LEU A 168 -6.51 5.93 -12.95
CA LEU A 168 -5.95 5.20 -14.08
C LEU A 168 -6.71 3.90 -14.40
N SER A 169 -7.81 3.62 -13.68
CA SER A 169 -8.61 2.38 -13.83
C SER A 169 -7.75 1.12 -13.66
N LEU A 170 -6.91 1.10 -12.64
CA LEU A 170 -6.05 -0.01 -12.28
C LEU A 170 -6.67 -0.85 -11.17
N ASP A 171 -6.44 -2.15 -11.23
CA ASP A 171 -6.75 -3.06 -10.12
C ASP A 171 -5.63 -2.98 -9.06
N TYR A 172 -6.01 -2.93 -7.78
CA TYR A 172 -5.04 -2.95 -6.68
C TYR A 172 -5.62 -3.59 -5.42
N PHE A 173 -4.71 -4.05 -4.59
CA PHE A 173 -4.96 -4.51 -3.24
C PHE A 173 -3.76 -4.20 -2.34
#